data_c006ff3dfe953486c07de0fe263fdf2e
#
_entry.id   c006ff3dfe953486c07de0fe263fdf2e
#
_cell.length_a   1.000
_cell.length_b   1.000
_cell.length_c   1.000
_cell.angle_alpha   90.00
_cell.angle_beta   90.00
_cell.angle_gamma   90.00
#
_symmetry.space_group_name_H-M   'P 1'
#
loop_
_entity.id
_entity.type
_entity.pdbx_description
1 polymer ?
#
loop_
_entity_poly.entity_id
_entity_poly.type
_entity_poly.pdbx_seq_one_letter_code
_entity_poly.pdbx_strand_id
1 'polypeptide(L)'
;MSRLRRLVLSDRYFFITCNLLRSRRTLDEHDFGRLARSLARMRAKHGFALTAWVLLPDHWHAILYPPHPLAISDLLKALKVSSMVAVNRGRREAGELWQGRFFDHALRTVPEYLETVE
;
A
#
# COMPACT_ATOMS: atom_id res chain seq x y z
N MET A 1 25.17 -6.12 -6.36
CA MET A 1 23.98 -5.31 -6.75
C MET A 1 22.72 -5.81 -6.08
N SER A 2 22.37 -7.08 -6.26
CA SER A 2 21.14 -7.62 -5.70
C SER A 2 21.11 -7.56 -4.17
N ARG A 3 22.22 -7.81 -3.50
CA ARG A 3 22.32 -7.75 -2.06
C ARG A 3 22.06 -6.33 -1.53
N LEU A 4 22.69 -5.34 -2.14
CA LEU A 4 22.49 -3.94 -1.76
C LEU A 4 21.05 -3.52 -2.01
N ARG A 5 20.50 -3.96 -3.14
CA ARG A 5 19.12 -3.68 -3.50
C ARG A 5 18.14 -4.26 -2.48
N ARG A 6 18.41 -5.47 -1.98
CA ARG A 6 17.56 -6.11 -0.95
C ARG A 6 17.57 -5.32 0.35
N LEU A 7 18.73 -4.81 0.75
CA LEU A 7 18.83 -3.98 1.95
C LEU A 7 18.00 -2.71 1.79
N VAL A 8 18.05 -2.11 0.61
CA VAL A 8 17.24 -0.93 0.29
C VAL A 8 15.76 -1.27 0.35
N LEU A 9 15.37 -2.45 -0.13
CA LEU A 9 13.96 -2.86 -0.20
C LEU A 9 13.35 -3.24 1.15
N SER A 10 14.15 -3.45 2.20
CA SER A 10 13.64 -3.89 3.50
C SER A 10 13.83 -2.92 4.65
N ASP A 11 14.43 -1.75 4.42
CA ASP A 11 14.70 -0.81 5.52
C ASP A 11 14.76 0.62 5.01
N ARG A 12 13.64 1.07 4.43
CA ARG A 12 13.50 2.40 3.84
C ARG A 12 12.07 2.83 3.79
N TYR A 13 11.89 4.15 3.60
CA TYR A 13 10.60 4.69 3.23
C TYR A 13 10.34 4.47 1.74
N PHE A 14 9.11 4.09 1.41
CA PHE A 14 8.67 3.90 0.03
C PHE A 14 7.42 4.70 -0.23
N PHE A 15 7.40 5.38 -1.37
CA PHE A 15 6.19 5.97 -1.90
C PHE A 15 5.50 4.95 -2.79
N ILE A 16 4.25 4.63 -2.48
CA ILE A 16 3.51 3.55 -3.13
C ILE A 16 2.28 4.13 -3.83
N THR A 17 2.01 3.63 -5.02
CA THR A 17 0.75 3.88 -5.73
C THR A 17 0.13 2.54 -6.09
N CYS A 18 -1.14 2.35 -5.71
CA CYS A 18 -1.89 1.14 -6.01
C CYS A 18 -3.17 1.52 -6.74
N ASN A 19 -3.35 1.00 -7.95
CA ASN A 19 -4.47 1.35 -8.81
C ASN A 19 -5.56 0.30 -8.80
N LEU A 20 -6.82 0.76 -8.76
CA LEU A 20 -7.99 -0.11 -8.88
C LEU A 20 -8.07 -0.65 -10.32
N LEU A 21 -8.53 -1.89 -10.46
CA LEU A 21 -8.82 -2.43 -11.78
C LEU A 21 -9.91 -1.60 -12.45
N ARG A 22 -9.73 -1.31 -13.73
CA ARG A 22 -10.67 -0.47 -14.50
C ARG A 22 -12.06 -1.09 -14.61
N SER A 23 -12.14 -2.40 -14.53
CA SER A 23 -13.40 -3.14 -14.58
C SER A 23 -14.19 -3.06 -13.27
N ARG A 24 -13.59 -2.56 -12.21
CA ARG A 24 -14.23 -2.51 -10.91
C ARG A 24 -14.86 -1.13 -10.66
N ARG A 25 -15.97 -1.14 -9.95
CA ARG A 25 -16.63 0.09 -9.51
C ARG A 25 -15.70 0.90 -8.63
N THR A 26 -15.68 2.22 -8.80
CA THR A 26 -14.84 3.10 -7.99
C THR A 26 -15.15 2.96 -6.50
N LEU A 27 -14.14 3.28 -5.68
CA LEU A 27 -14.26 3.20 -4.23
C LEU A 27 -15.15 4.32 -3.71
N ASP A 28 -16.06 3.99 -2.81
CA ASP A 28 -16.91 4.95 -2.15
C ASP A 28 -16.50 5.13 -0.69
N GLU A 29 -17.25 5.93 0.05
CA GLU A 29 -16.97 6.22 1.45
C GLU A 29 -16.89 4.98 2.32
N HIS A 30 -17.77 4.00 2.08
CA HIS A 30 -17.75 2.74 2.81
C HIS A 30 -16.49 1.95 2.50
N ASP A 31 -16.08 1.96 1.26
CA ASP A 31 -14.85 1.28 0.83
C ASP A 31 -13.61 1.94 1.44
N PHE A 32 -13.59 3.27 1.54
CA PHE A 32 -12.49 3.97 2.21
C PHE A 32 -12.37 3.53 3.68
N GLY A 33 -13.50 3.37 4.36
CA GLY A 33 -13.51 2.86 5.72
C GLY A 33 -12.98 1.43 5.83
N ARG A 34 -13.35 0.58 4.87
CA ARG A 34 -12.85 -0.80 4.79
C ARG A 34 -11.35 -0.85 4.57
N LEU A 35 -10.85 0.00 3.67
CA LEU A 35 -9.42 0.12 3.40
C LEU A 35 -8.68 0.61 4.64
N ALA A 36 -9.20 1.61 5.31
CA ALA A 36 -8.58 2.16 6.51
C ALA A 36 -8.46 1.11 7.61
N ARG A 37 -9.50 0.34 7.84
CA ARG A 37 -9.50 -0.72 8.84
C ARG A 37 -8.54 -1.86 8.45
N SER A 38 -8.52 -2.22 7.18
CA SER A 38 -7.58 -3.23 6.66
C SER A 38 -6.14 -2.81 6.88
N LEU A 39 -5.83 -1.56 6.54
CA LEU A 39 -4.48 -1.02 6.70
C LEU A 39 -4.07 -0.98 8.18
N ALA A 40 -4.99 -0.60 9.06
CA ALA A 40 -4.72 -0.57 10.51
C ALA A 40 -4.42 -1.97 11.05
N ARG A 41 -5.20 -2.98 10.63
CA ARG A 41 -4.96 -4.37 11.04
C ARG A 41 -3.60 -4.87 10.56
N MET A 42 -3.26 -4.57 9.31
CA MET A 42 -1.99 -5.01 8.73
C MET A 42 -0.81 -4.30 9.37
N ARG A 43 -0.99 -3.03 9.73
CA ARG A 43 0.04 -2.28 10.46
C ARG A 43 0.30 -2.90 11.82
N ALA A 44 -0.75 -3.26 12.54
CA ALA A 44 -0.61 -3.93 13.84
C ALA A 44 0.09 -5.29 13.70
N LYS A 45 -0.24 -6.03 12.64
CA LYS A 45 0.32 -7.36 12.41
C LYS A 45 1.78 -7.33 11.98
N HIS A 46 2.14 -6.42 11.07
CA HIS A 46 3.47 -6.40 10.45
C HIS A 46 4.41 -5.34 11.01
N GLY A 47 3.90 -4.40 11.76
CA GLY A 47 4.73 -3.38 12.42
C GLY A 47 5.36 -2.37 11.50
N PHE A 48 4.80 -2.14 10.30
CA PHE A 48 5.33 -1.11 9.41
C PHE A 48 4.90 0.29 9.84
N ALA A 49 5.70 1.29 9.49
CA ALA A 49 5.32 2.67 9.70
C ALA A 49 4.54 3.20 8.50
N LEU A 50 3.53 4.01 8.78
CA LEU A 50 2.71 4.68 7.78
C LEU A 50 2.72 6.16 8.10
N THR A 51 3.42 6.96 7.29
CA THR A 51 3.61 8.37 7.58
C THR A 51 2.70 9.28 6.79
N ALA A 52 2.21 8.82 5.65
CA ALA A 52 1.27 9.57 4.83
C ALA A 52 0.40 8.60 4.04
N TRP A 53 -0.85 8.99 3.80
CA TRP A 53 -1.79 8.11 3.13
C TRP A 53 -2.92 8.93 2.52
N VAL A 54 -3.23 8.67 1.24
CA VAL A 54 -4.30 9.34 0.51
C VAL A 54 -5.11 8.29 -0.23
N LEU A 55 -6.42 8.27 0.02
CA LEU A 55 -7.36 7.39 -0.68
C LEU A 55 -8.15 8.19 -1.71
N LEU A 56 -8.15 7.71 -2.94
CA LEU A 56 -8.87 8.30 -4.05
C LEU A 56 -9.81 7.25 -4.63
N PRO A 57 -10.83 7.66 -5.42
CA PRO A 57 -11.83 6.70 -5.90
C PRO A 57 -11.29 5.55 -6.74
N ASP A 58 -10.17 5.74 -7.43
CA ASP A 58 -9.60 4.72 -8.33
C ASP A 58 -8.17 4.31 -7.99
N HIS A 59 -7.58 4.85 -6.92
CA HIS A 59 -6.23 4.48 -6.49
C HIS A 59 -5.96 5.02 -5.10
N TRP A 60 -4.84 4.58 -4.51
CA TRP A 60 -4.37 5.14 -3.24
C TRP A 60 -2.86 5.30 -3.28
N HIS A 61 -2.38 6.25 -2.51
CA HIS A 61 -0.96 6.52 -2.29
C HIS A 61 -0.64 6.38 -0.82
N ALA A 62 0.57 5.92 -0.53
CA ALA A 62 1.04 5.85 0.85
C ALA A 62 2.55 5.98 0.90
N ILE A 63 3.05 6.46 2.03
CA ILE A 63 4.46 6.40 2.35
C ILE A 63 4.61 5.39 3.48
N LEU A 64 5.28 4.28 3.19
CA LEU A 64 5.42 3.14 4.08
C LEU A 64 6.87 2.87 4.41
N TYR A 65 7.12 2.40 5.62
CA TYR A 65 8.44 1.95 6.04
C TYR A 65 8.31 0.51 6.55
N PRO A 66 8.66 -0.48 5.72
CA PRO A 66 8.64 -1.87 6.19
C PRO A 66 9.85 -2.12 7.09
N PRO A 67 9.65 -2.66 8.30
CA PRO A 67 10.79 -2.95 9.18
C PRO A 67 11.57 -4.14 8.65
N HIS A 68 12.90 -4.07 8.76
CA HIS A 68 13.75 -5.19 8.39
C HIS A 68 13.35 -6.44 9.19
N PRO A 69 13.27 -7.62 8.59
CA PRO A 69 13.62 -8.00 7.21
C PRO A 69 12.44 -8.01 6.24
N LEU A 70 11.31 -7.39 6.56
CA LEU A 70 10.12 -7.39 5.71
C LEU A 70 10.38 -6.58 4.44
N ALA A 71 10.32 -7.24 3.28
CA ALA A 71 10.49 -6.56 2.00
C ALA A 71 9.21 -5.82 1.60
N ILE A 72 9.38 -4.69 0.90
CA ILE A 72 8.24 -3.89 0.44
C ILE A 72 7.29 -4.68 -0.45
N SER A 73 7.82 -5.56 -1.31
CA SER A 73 6.98 -6.38 -2.19
C SER A 73 6.09 -7.33 -1.42
N ASP A 74 6.59 -7.93 -0.34
CA ASP A 74 5.82 -8.82 0.49
C ASP A 74 4.76 -8.06 1.29
N LEU A 75 5.12 -6.88 1.80
CA LEU A 75 4.18 -6.02 2.50
C LEU A 75 3.04 -5.59 1.59
N LEU A 76 3.35 -5.15 0.36
CA LEU A 76 2.32 -4.71 -0.59
C LEU A 76 1.41 -5.84 -1.01
N LYS A 77 1.96 -7.03 -1.20
CA LYS A 77 1.15 -8.20 -1.51
C LYS A 77 0.14 -8.47 -0.39
N ALA A 78 0.59 -8.41 0.85
CA ALA A 78 -0.29 -8.61 2.00
C ALA A 78 -1.36 -7.51 2.09
N LEU A 79 -0.99 -6.26 1.87
CA LEU A 79 -1.94 -5.14 1.89
C LEU A 79 -2.99 -5.26 0.79
N LYS A 80 -2.57 -5.65 -0.41
CA LYS A 80 -3.49 -5.82 -1.54
C LYS A 80 -4.49 -6.95 -1.27
N VAL A 81 -4.04 -8.08 -0.76
CA VAL A 81 -4.92 -9.19 -0.44
C VAL A 81 -5.89 -8.82 0.68
N SER A 82 -5.40 -8.26 1.76
CA SER A 82 -6.22 -7.87 2.90
C SER A 82 -7.31 -6.86 2.51
N SER A 83 -6.94 -5.82 1.78
CA SER A 83 -7.88 -4.79 1.36
C SER A 83 -8.88 -5.31 0.32
N MET A 84 -8.45 -6.17 -0.59
CA MET A 84 -9.33 -6.82 -1.54
C MET A 84 -10.41 -7.64 -0.83
N VAL A 85 -10.01 -8.44 0.14
CA VAL A 85 -10.95 -9.26 0.91
C VAL A 85 -11.96 -8.37 1.65
N ALA A 86 -11.48 -7.30 2.28
CA ALA A 86 -12.35 -6.39 3.03
C ALA A 86 -13.39 -5.69 2.13
N VAL A 87 -12.95 -5.16 1.00
CA VAL A 87 -13.84 -4.46 0.05
C VAL A 87 -14.82 -5.43 -0.59
N ASN A 88 -14.33 -6.57 -1.07
CA ASN A 88 -15.20 -7.57 -1.70
C ASN A 88 -16.27 -8.08 -0.74
N ARG A 89 -15.89 -8.34 0.50
CA ARG A 89 -16.86 -8.79 1.52
C ARG A 89 -17.94 -7.75 1.74
N GLY A 90 -17.56 -6.51 1.87
CA GLY A 90 -18.51 -5.42 2.07
C GLY A 90 -19.42 -5.18 0.88
N ARG A 91 -18.90 -5.37 -0.33
CA ARG A 91 -19.64 -5.21 -1.57
C ARG A 91 -20.39 -6.46 -2.01
N ARG A 92 -20.13 -7.60 -1.38
CA ARG A 92 -20.62 -8.92 -1.81
C ARG A 92 -20.16 -9.23 -3.24
N GLU A 93 -18.90 -8.93 -3.50
CA GLU A 93 -18.23 -9.15 -4.78
C GLU A 93 -17.08 -10.13 -4.59
N ALA A 94 -16.51 -10.57 -5.71
CA ALA A 94 -15.38 -11.49 -5.71
C ALA A 94 -14.38 -11.08 -6.81
N GLY A 95 -13.19 -11.66 -6.75
CA GLY A 95 -12.16 -11.47 -7.77
C GLY A 95 -11.18 -10.37 -7.41
N GLU A 96 -10.23 -10.16 -8.32
CA GLU A 96 -9.19 -9.16 -8.15
C GLU A 96 -9.76 -7.76 -8.03
N LEU A 97 -9.19 -6.97 -7.17
CA LEU A 97 -9.58 -5.57 -6.95
C LEU A 97 -8.54 -4.61 -7.52
N TRP A 98 -7.27 -4.92 -7.33
CA TRP A 98 -6.16 -4.04 -7.68
C TRP A 98 -5.45 -4.52 -8.93
N GLN A 99 -4.89 -3.57 -9.68
CA GLN A 99 -4.02 -3.91 -10.80
C GLN A 99 -2.83 -4.71 -10.29
N GLY A 100 -2.37 -5.65 -11.10
CA GLY A 100 -1.29 -6.55 -10.72
C GLY A 100 0.02 -5.83 -10.44
N ARG A 101 0.22 -4.69 -11.10
CA ARG A 101 1.39 -3.85 -10.86
C ARG A 101 1.06 -2.76 -9.85
N PHE A 102 2.05 -2.40 -9.08
CA PHE A 102 2.01 -1.22 -8.24
C PHE A 102 3.28 -0.43 -8.53
N PHE A 103 3.21 0.86 -8.28
CA PHE A 103 4.38 1.72 -8.45
C PHE A 103 4.95 1.99 -7.07
N ASP A 104 6.23 1.69 -6.92
CA ASP A 104 6.94 1.98 -5.69
C ASP A 104 8.19 2.80 -5.99
N HIS A 105 8.57 3.64 -5.06
CA HIS A 105 9.71 4.51 -5.18
C HIS A 105 10.37 4.63 -3.82
N ALA A 106 11.61 4.15 -3.71
CA ALA A 106 12.36 4.26 -2.47
C ALA A 106 12.81 5.70 -2.25
N LEU A 107 12.43 6.28 -1.12
CA LEU A 107 12.83 7.65 -0.78
C LEU A 107 14.24 7.62 -0.20
N ARG A 108 15.11 8.42 -0.78
CA ARG A 108 16.55 8.37 -0.47
C ARG A 108 16.98 9.37 0.59
N THR A 109 16.33 10.51 0.62
CA THR A 109 16.72 11.62 1.48
C THR A 109 15.51 12.26 2.13
N VAL A 110 15.74 13.00 3.21
CA VAL A 110 14.69 13.75 3.88
C VAL A 110 14.04 14.78 2.96
N PRO A 111 14.79 15.56 2.15
CA PRO A 111 14.16 16.47 1.20
C PRO A 111 13.23 15.76 0.20
N GLU A 112 13.65 14.62 -0.34
CA GLU A 112 12.80 13.84 -1.25
C GLU A 112 11.51 13.39 -0.56
N TYR A 113 11.62 12.94 0.69
CA TYR A 113 10.47 12.55 1.49
C TYR A 113 9.50 13.73 1.67
N LEU A 114 10.01 14.90 2.03
CA LEU A 114 9.18 16.08 2.24
C LEU A 114 8.47 16.53 0.97
N GLU A 115 9.16 16.49 -0.17
CA GLU A 115 8.56 16.81 -1.45
C GLU A 115 7.38 15.87 -1.77
N THR A 116 7.56 14.59 -1.47
CA THR A 116 6.53 13.59 -1.76
C THR A 116 5.30 13.79 -0.88
N VAL A 117 5.49 14.16 0.38
CA VAL A 117 4.38 14.37 1.33
C VAL A 117 3.59 15.63 0.99
N GLU A 118 4.28 16.68 0.59
CA GLU A 118 3.64 17.93 0.22
C GLU A 118 2.85 17.83 -1.09
#